data_5a8a4521b6bd3ae7aedde5c369cb3224
#
_entry.id   5a8a4521b6bd3ae7aedde5c369cb3224
#
_cell.length_a   1.000
_cell.length_b   1.000
_cell.length_c   1.000
_cell.angle_alpha   90.00
_cell.angle_beta   90.00
_cell.angle_gamma   90.00
#
_symmetry.space_group_name_H-M   'P 1'
#
loop_
_entity.id
_entity.type
_entity.pdbx_description
1 polymer ?
#
loop_
_entity_poly.entity_id
_entity_poly.type
_entity_poly.pdbx_seq_one_letter_code
_entity_poly.pdbx_strand_id
1 'polypeptide(L)'
;MQPKSLTLQTLLQALRSRWRLTLSWTLFFLVLAGVLFWLGHEDKRVRPGIPPTVNDSTITFSSRPDGIRTEAVDAAGAVETGYPGRLVWAEDRTSRVRSPFNGRVVRGLVKVGDRVQAGQPLAEIQSSDYARAEADYQLADANLQRAGTLYQAGILSKRELQLAEGEHRRAKAEFMRAQPAGAEPSPSTAGANFLLRSPISGVVAEMSINPGQEIRADQESAGPLFLVTDPALLWIWIDLGELDLQQLQPFRLPFAVTISSIAFRNQGFRGEVVQFSESLDPTTRTFRLRGVVQNPTRQLKGEMYVTVSLPAGIEACGADQFFAIPANAVFLVGEKRYVFIQNSETSFSRQEIRVTREIAGRAIVRGLEQNQRVVTDGNLYMQQILLRAAASRQDVTPAQGSRP
;
A
#
# COMPACT_ATOMS: atom_id res chain seq x y z
N MET A 1 32.79 -66.96 -67.60
CA MET A 1 31.55 -66.16 -67.49
C MET A 1 30.47 -67.03 -66.90
N GLN A 2 30.14 -66.86 -65.64
CA GLN A 2 29.03 -67.59 -64.97
C GLN A 2 27.98 -66.55 -64.56
N PRO A 3 26.67 -66.80 -64.82
CA PRO A 3 25.59 -65.95 -64.43
C PRO A 3 25.31 -66.12 -62.90
N LYS A 4 25.28 -64.99 -62.18
CA LYS A 4 24.84 -64.94 -60.76
C LYS A 4 23.36 -65.21 -60.67
N SER A 5 22.99 -66.36 -60.10
CA SER A 5 21.63 -66.71 -59.71
C SER A 5 21.13 -65.78 -58.59
N LEU A 6 20.16 -64.89 -58.90
CA LEU A 6 19.45 -64.10 -57.91
C LEU A 6 18.59 -65.10 -57.07
N THR A 7 18.95 -65.27 -55.83
CA THR A 7 18.24 -66.15 -54.87
C THR A 7 16.91 -65.56 -54.49
N LEU A 8 15.88 -66.40 -54.46
CA LEU A 8 14.49 -66.10 -54.08
C LEU A 8 14.33 -65.32 -52.77
N GLN A 9 15.36 -65.38 -51.90
CA GLN A 9 15.39 -64.70 -50.60
C GLN A 9 15.54 -63.18 -50.75
N THR A 10 16.22 -62.64 -51.74
CA THR A 10 16.40 -61.17 -51.92
C THR A 10 15.13 -60.54 -52.49
N LEU A 11 14.31 -61.26 -53.27
CA LEU A 11 13.01 -60.80 -53.74
C LEU A 11 11.97 -60.77 -52.63
N LEU A 12 11.97 -61.73 -51.74
CA LEU A 12 11.06 -61.80 -50.59
C LEU A 12 11.36 -60.69 -49.55
N GLN A 13 12.64 -60.33 -49.39
CA GLN A 13 12.98 -59.20 -48.49
C GLN A 13 12.60 -57.85 -49.10
N ALA A 14 12.72 -57.65 -50.37
CA ALA A 14 12.34 -56.42 -51.04
C ALA A 14 10.78 -56.23 -51.09
N LEU A 15 10.01 -57.32 -51.17
CA LEU A 15 8.56 -57.31 -51.09
C LEU A 15 8.08 -57.02 -49.64
N ARG A 16 8.75 -57.58 -48.64
CA ARG A 16 8.42 -57.30 -47.22
C ARG A 16 8.69 -55.86 -46.80
N SER A 17 9.73 -55.21 -47.29
CA SER A 17 10.04 -53.81 -47.00
C SER A 17 9.04 -52.85 -47.64
N ARG A 18 8.59 -53.12 -48.84
CA ARG A 18 7.56 -52.31 -49.53
C ARG A 18 6.19 -52.45 -48.89
N TRP A 19 5.81 -53.62 -48.42
CA TRP A 19 4.54 -53.84 -47.74
C TRP A 19 4.46 -53.12 -46.37
N ARG A 20 5.58 -53.04 -45.65
CA ARG A 20 5.64 -52.27 -44.41
C ARG A 20 5.48 -50.78 -44.65
N LEU A 21 6.08 -50.24 -45.71
CA LEU A 21 5.92 -48.85 -46.09
C LEU A 21 4.50 -48.51 -46.53
N THR A 22 3.89 -49.37 -47.37
CA THR A 22 2.50 -49.13 -47.82
C THR A 22 1.51 -49.26 -46.65
N LEU A 23 1.71 -50.21 -45.72
CA LEU A 23 0.88 -50.33 -44.53
C LEU A 23 1.01 -49.13 -43.59
N SER A 24 2.23 -48.58 -43.45
CA SER A 24 2.49 -47.37 -42.66
C SER A 24 1.77 -46.15 -43.25
N TRP A 25 1.82 -45.97 -44.59
CA TRP A 25 1.14 -44.88 -45.25
C TRP A 25 -0.39 -45.00 -45.23
N THR A 26 -0.93 -46.17 -45.36
CA THR A 26 -2.38 -46.41 -45.21
C THR A 26 -2.85 -46.16 -43.80
N LEU A 27 -2.10 -46.56 -42.77
CA LEU A 27 -2.41 -46.27 -41.39
C LEU A 27 -2.36 -44.74 -41.11
N PHE A 28 -1.34 -44.06 -41.65
CA PHE A 28 -1.22 -42.62 -41.53
C PHE A 28 -2.39 -41.88 -42.16
N PHE A 29 -2.80 -42.26 -43.37
CA PHE A 29 -3.97 -41.67 -44.03
C PHE A 29 -5.30 -42.00 -43.33
N LEU A 30 -5.43 -43.16 -42.71
CA LEU A 30 -6.60 -43.51 -41.91
C LEU A 30 -6.68 -42.70 -40.62
N VAL A 31 -5.54 -42.50 -39.94
CA VAL A 31 -5.45 -41.65 -38.76
C VAL A 31 -5.71 -40.18 -39.13
N LEU A 32 -5.10 -39.69 -40.23
CA LEU A 32 -5.32 -38.34 -40.73
C LEU A 32 -6.79 -38.11 -41.12
N ALA A 33 -7.42 -39.07 -41.82
CA ALA A 33 -8.84 -39.03 -42.16
C ALA A 33 -9.72 -39.08 -40.91
N GLY A 34 -9.35 -39.86 -39.91
CA GLY A 34 -10.04 -39.90 -38.61
C GLY A 34 -9.95 -38.59 -37.85
N VAL A 35 -8.76 -37.97 -37.85
CA VAL A 35 -8.55 -36.64 -37.24
C VAL A 35 -9.31 -35.53 -37.99
N LEU A 36 -9.28 -35.56 -39.33
CA LEU A 36 -10.04 -34.63 -40.14
C LEU A 36 -11.55 -34.84 -40.00
N PHE A 37 -12.00 -36.07 -39.89
CA PHE A 37 -13.40 -36.40 -39.61
C PHE A 37 -13.81 -35.96 -38.20
N TRP A 38 -12.90 -36.12 -37.20
CA TRP A 38 -13.13 -35.65 -35.84
C TRP A 38 -13.14 -34.13 -35.75
N LEU A 39 -12.22 -33.45 -36.41
CA LEU A 39 -12.18 -31.98 -36.53
C LEU A 39 -13.37 -31.43 -37.35
N GLY A 40 -13.84 -32.13 -38.35
CA GLY A 40 -15.02 -31.74 -39.10
C GLY A 40 -16.36 -32.10 -38.40
N HIS A 41 -16.29 -32.95 -37.37
CA HIS A 41 -17.51 -33.38 -36.64
C HIS A 41 -17.82 -32.51 -35.42
N GLU A 42 -16.92 -31.59 -35.06
CA GLU A 42 -17.22 -30.51 -34.10
C GLU A 42 -18.05 -29.37 -34.69
N ASP A 43 -18.58 -29.56 -35.88
CA ASP A 43 -19.67 -28.72 -36.34
C ASP A 43 -20.89 -28.98 -35.43
N LYS A 44 -20.91 -28.30 -34.28
CA LYS A 44 -22.13 -28.12 -33.50
C LYS A 44 -23.16 -27.56 -34.46
N ARG A 45 -23.97 -28.40 -35.01
CA ARG A 45 -25.16 -27.99 -35.78
C ARG A 45 -25.90 -27.02 -34.88
N VAL A 46 -25.61 -25.71 -35.07
CA VAL A 46 -26.44 -24.65 -34.54
C VAL A 46 -27.82 -24.95 -35.07
N ARG A 47 -28.63 -25.60 -34.26
CA ARG A 47 -30.06 -25.74 -34.57
C ARG A 47 -30.52 -24.32 -34.80
N PRO A 48 -31.15 -23.99 -35.95
CA PRO A 48 -31.72 -22.67 -36.14
C PRO A 48 -32.72 -22.49 -35.01
N GLY A 49 -32.26 -21.77 -33.95
CA GLY A 49 -33.10 -21.48 -32.80
C GLY A 49 -34.25 -20.61 -33.28
N ILE A 50 -35.43 -20.84 -32.75
CA ILE A 50 -36.56 -19.94 -32.96
C ILE A 50 -36.05 -18.53 -32.71
N PRO A 51 -36.19 -17.58 -33.67
CA PRO A 51 -35.65 -16.23 -33.48
C PRO A 51 -36.25 -15.61 -32.22
N PRO A 52 -35.43 -14.88 -31.42
CA PRO A 52 -35.92 -14.27 -30.20
C PRO A 52 -37.04 -13.27 -30.53
N THR A 53 -38.09 -13.29 -29.74
CA THR A 53 -39.17 -12.31 -29.87
C THR A 53 -38.75 -11.03 -29.16
N VAL A 54 -38.96 -9.89 -29.85
CA VAL A 54 -38.57 -8.56 -29.34
C VAL A 54 -39.83 -7.72 -29.17
N ASN A 55 -40.12 -7.35 -27.94
CA ASN A 55 -41.16 -6.36 -27.59
C ASN A 55 -40.47 -5.11 -27.01
N ASP A 56 -40.51 -3.99 -27.76
CA ASP A 56 -39.91 -2.71 -27.40
C ASP A 56 -38.45 -2.81 -26.89
N SER A 57 -38.27 -2.96 -25.60
CA SER A 57 -36.98 -3.06 -24.91
C SER A 57 -36.66 -4.45 -24.37
N THR A 58 -37.60 -5.42 -24.55
CA THR A 58 -37.50 -6.77 -23.98
C THR A 58 -37.20 -7.78 -25.05
N ILE A 59 -36.22 -8.63 -24.80
CA ILE A 59 -35.85 -9.76 -25.65
C ILE A 59 -36.24 -11.04 -24.92
N THR A 60 -37.03 -11.90 -25.57
CA THR A 60 -37.39 -13.20 -25.03
C THR A 60 -36.87 -14.31 -25.96
N PHE A 61 -36.04 -15.16 -25.39
CA PHE A 61 -35.50 -16.35 -26.07
C PHE A 61 -36.39 -17.56 -25.83
N SER A 62 -36.41 -18.47 -26.76
CA SER A 62 -37.18 -19.76 -26.62
C SER A 62 -36.52 -20.74 -25.63
N SER A 63 -35.23 -20.58 -25.36
CA SER A 63 -34.44 -21.33 -24.37
C SER A 63 -33.37 -20.45 -23.81
N ARG A 64 -32.78 -20.84 -22.67
CA ARG A 64 -31.67 -20.08 -22.06
C ARG A 64 -30.53 -19.91 -23.07
N PRO A 65 -30.15 -18.68 -23.41
CA PRO A 65 -29.12 -18.44 -24.41
C PRO A 65 -27.76 -18.82 -23.86
N ASP A 66 -26.99 -19.59 -24.63
CA ASP A 66 -25.59 -19.87 -24.29
C ASP A 66 -24.74 -18.64 -24.50
N GLY A 67 -23.79 -18.38 -23.56
CA GLY A 67 -22.85 -17.27 -23.66
C GLY A 67 -23.32 -15.94 -23.00
N ILE A 68 -24.53 -15.90 -22.41
CA ILE A 68 -24.97 -14.76 -21.60
C ILE A 68 -24.65 -15.03 -20.13
N ARG A 69 -23.84 -14.16 -19.55
CA ARG A 69 -23.52 -14.18 -18.11
C ARG A 69 -24.26 -13.05 -17.42
N THR A 70 -24.75 -13.33 -16.24
CA THR A 70 -25.44 -12.34 -15.41
C THR A 70 -24.83 -12.30 -14.01
N GLU A 71 -24.74 -11.12 -13.45
CA GLU A 71 -24.26 -10.88 -12.08
C GLU A 71 -25.34 -10.16 -11.28
N ALA A 72 -25.41 -10.46 -9.99
CA ALA A 72 -26.33 -9.76 -9.11
C ALA A 72 -25.88 -8.30 -8.91
N VAL A 73 -26.85 -7.42 -8.74
CA VAL A 73 -26.62 -6.03 -8.44
C VAL A 73 -26.28 -5.89 -6.95
N ASP A 74 -25.09 -5.39 -6.64
CA ASP A 74 -24.64 -5.16 -5.27
C ASP A 74 -25.01 -3.76 -4.80
N ALA A 75 -25.25 -3.61 -3.49
CA ALA A 75 -25.35 -2.28 -2.92
C ALA A 75 -24.03 -1.51 -3.09
N ALA A 76 -24.12 -0.24 -3.46
CA ALA A 76 -22.93 0.55 -3.79
C ALA A 76 -21.98 0.77 -2.59
N GLY A 77 -22.46 0.67 -1.35
CA GLY A 77 -21.65 0.72 -0.14
C GLY A 77 -20.67 -0.46 0.03
N ALA A 78 -20.84 -1.54 -0.75
CA ALA A 78 -19.93 -2.68 -0.73
C ALA A 78 -18.64 -2.47 -1.55
N VAL A 79 -18.54 -1.37 -2.30
CA VAL A 79 -17.37 -1.09 -3.14
C VAL A 79 -16.34 -0.31 -2.35
N GLU A 80 -15.20 -0.92 -2.10
CA GLU A 80 -14.04 -0.28 -1.48
C GLU A 80 -13.02 0.12 -2.53
N THR A 81 -12.48 1.33 -2.40
CA THR A 81 -11.37 1.80 -3.23
C THR A 81 -10.07 1.69 -2.44
N GLY A 82 -9.09 1.00 -2.99
CA GLY A 82 -7.78 0.85 -2.38
C GLY A 82 -6.85 2.00 -2.75
N TYR A 83 -6.31 2.69 -1.76
CA TYR A 83 -5.32 3.75 -1.91
C TYR A 83 -3.97 3.34 -1.35
N PRO A 84 -2.86 3.79 -1.94
CA PRO A 84 -1.56 3.55 -1.38
C PRO A 84 -1.39 4.31 -0.08
N GLY A 85 -0.81 3.65 0.91
CA GLY A 85 -0.49 4.24 2.18
C GLY A 85 0.84 3.76 2.72
N ARG A 86 1.39 4.52 3.67
CA ARG A 86 2.62 4.18 4.39
C ARG A 86 2.39 4.29 5.89
N LEU A 87 2.73 3.23 6.61
CA LEU A 87 2.75 3.24 8.06
C LEU A 87 3.98 4.00 8.54
N VAL A 88 3.80 4.86 9.51
CA VAL A 88 4.89 5.58 10.16
C VAL A 88 4.73 5.47 11.68
N TRP A 89 5.81 5.71 12.40
CA TRP A 89 5.74 5.81 13.85
C TRP A 89 4.86 6.99 14.26
N ALA A 90 4.02 6.80 15.28
CA ALA A 90 3.22 7.88 15.83
C ALA A 90 4.15 8.92 16.49
N GLU A 91 4.21 10.13 15.91
CA GLU A 91 5.17 11.15 16.35
C GLU A 91 4.96 11.61 17.78
N ASP A 92 3.71 11.62 18.24
CA ASP A 92 3.33 11.93 19.63
C ASP A 92 3.80 10.85 20.64
N ARG A 93 4.20 9.67 20.17
CA ARG A 93 4.69 8.55 20.96
C ARG A 93 6.09 8.11 20.56
N THR A 94 6.80 8.96 19.83
CA THR A 94 8.13 8.67 19.31
C THR A 94 9.10 9.75 19.76
N SER A 95 10.24 9.34 20.28
CA SER A 95 11.32 10.25 20.63
C SER A 95 12.56 9.95 19.80
N ARG A 96 13.05 10.99 19.14
CA ARG A 96 14.34 11.01 18.45
C ARG A 96 15.40 11.50 19.41
N VAL A 97 16.06 10.57 20.10
CA VAL A 97 17.07 10.90 21.13
C VAL A 97 18.36 11.32 20.45
N ARG A 98 18.80 12.55 20.74
CA ARG A 98 20.09 13.13 20.30
C ARG A 98 20.95 13.40 21.51
N SER A 99 22.27 13.50 21.32
CA SER A 99 23.14 13.98 22.40
C SER A 99 23.02 15.50 22.54
N PRO A 100 22.82 16.02 23.75
CA PRO A 100 22.79 17.45 23.99
C PRO A 100 24.20 18.06 24.09
N PHE A 101 25.28 17.26 24.01
CA PHE A 101 26.68 17.70 24.15
C PHE A 101 27.61 16.94 23.22
N ASN A 102 28.76 17.51 22.96
CA ASN A 102 29.83 16.91 22.18
C ASN A 102 30.55 15.83 22.98
N GLY A 103 30.88 14.72 22.32
CA GLY A 103 31.60 13.66 23.02
C GLY A 103 31.86 12.45 22.15
N ARG A 104 32.41 11.41 22.78
CA ARG A 104 32.67 10.12 22.13
C ARG A 104 31.83 9.02 22.78
N VAL A 105 31.18 8.20 21.98
CA VAL A 105 30.44 7.03 22.46
C VAL A 105 31.42 6.04 23.11
N VAL A 106 31.22 5.74 24.37
CA VAL A 106 31.96 4.69 25.08
C VAL A 106 31.35 3.34 24.75
N ARG A 107 30.04 3.22 24.97
CA ARG A 107 29.27 1.99 24.67
C ARG A 107 27.78 2.27 24.58
N GLY A 108 27.07 1.45 23.79
CA GLY A 108 25.62 1.32 23.84
C GLY A 108 25.23 0.36 24.96
N LEU A 109 24.17 0.73 25.71
CA LEU A 109 23.66 -0.07 26.82
C LEU A 109 22.42 -0.86 26.44
N VAL A 110 21.83 -0.56 25.28
CA VAL A 110 20.63 -1.20 24.72
C VAL A 110 20.86 -1.56 23.26
N LYS A 111 20.01 -2.42 22.72
CA LYS A 111 20.01 -2.85 21.32
C LYS A 111 18.68 -2.51 20.65
N VAL A 112 18.68 -2.53 19.31
CA VAL A 112 17.42 -2.43 18.53
C VAL A 112 16.51 -3.59 18.91
N GLY A 113 15.25 -3.25 19.22
CA GLY A 113 14.24 -4.20 19.67
C GLY A 113 14.06 -4.27 21.20
N ASP A 114 15.00 -3.72 21.98
CA ASP A 114 14.88 -3.72 23.45
C ASP A 114 13.75 -2.80 23.93
N ARG A 115 13.08 -3.22 24.99
CA ARG A 115 12.11 -2.38 25.70
C ARG A 115 12.85 -1.52 26.72
N VAL A 116 12.53 -0.24 26.72
CA VAL A 116 13.11 0.74 27.61
C VAL A 116 12.02 1.51 28.35
N GLN A 117 12.34 1.92 29.57
CA GLN A 117 11.50 2.81 30.37
C GLN A 117 11.97 4.25 30.26
N ALA A 118 11.10 5.21 30.53
CA ALA A 118 11.50 6.61 30.67
C ALA A 118 12.58 6.74 31.77
N GLY A 119 13.65 7.46 31.46
CA GLY A 119 14.82 7.60 32.33
C GLY A 119 15.85 6.46 32.21
N GLN A 120 15.57 5.37 31.52
CA GLN A 120 16.52 4.26 31.37
C GLN A 120 17.74 4.68 30.54
N PRO A 121 18.99 4.33 30.96
CA PRO A 121 20.19 4.62 30.20
C PRO A 121 20.22 3.86 28.87
N LEU A 122 20.53 4.57 27.77
CA LEU A 122 20.65 4.06 26.41
C LEU A 122 22.11 3.91 25.98
N ALA A 123 22.93 4.87 26.34
CA ALA A 123 24.36 4.89 26.00
C ALA A 123 25.16 5.64 27.04
N GLU A 124 26.47 5.35 27.08
CA GLU A 124 27.45 6.05 27.82
C GLU A 124 28.34 6.87 26.85
N ILE A 125 28.45 8.18 27.11
CA ILE A 125 29.14 9.13 26.24
C ILE A 125 30.16 9.89 27.08
N GLN A 126 31.41 9.93 26.64
CA GLN A 126 32.47 10.74 27.26
C GLN A 126 32.45 12.12 26.65
N SER A 127 32.30 13.14 27.50
CA SER A 127 32.36 14.54 27.06
C SER A 127 33.81 15.05 27.15
N SER A 128 34.38 15.41 26.00
CA SER A 128 35.72 16.01 25.92
C SER A 128 35.76 17.42 26.49
N ASP A 129 34.68 18.16 26.32
CA ASP A 129 34.59 19.57 26.81
C ASP A 129 34.50 19.60 28.33
N TYR A 130 33.71 18.70 28.91
CA TYR A 130 33.63 18.55 30.36
C TYR A 130 34.98 18.10 30.96
N ALA A 131 35.64 17.08 30.36
CA ALA A 131 36.94 16.59 30.83
C ALA A 131 38.00 17.70 30.86
N ARG A 132 38.01 18.54 29.82
CA ARG A 132 38.93 19.69 29.77
C ARG A 132 38.59 20.73 30.86
N ALA A 133 37.32 21.12 30.94
CA ALA A 133 36.88 22.11 31.92
C ALA A 133 37.07 21.63 33.37
N GLU A 134 36.90 20.33 33.64
CA GLU A 134 37.19 19.71 34.94
C GLU A 134 38.67 19.80 35.29
N ALA A 135 39.56 19.46 34.35
CA ALA A 135 41.03 19.57 34.56
C ALA A 135 41.46 21.01 34.81
N ASP A 136 40.94 21.96 34.03
CA ASP A 136 41.24 23.39 34.21
C ASP A 136 40.75 23.91 35.57
N TYR A 137 39.55 23.49 36.01
CA TYR A 137 38.99 23.82 37.32
C TYR A 137 39.85 23.25 38.47
N GLN A 138 40.22 21.94 38.37
CA GLN A 138 41.08 21.29 39.38
C GLN A 138 42.46 21.99 39.49
N LEU A 139 43.05 22.38 38.34
CA LEU A 139 44.31 23.14 38.32
C LEU A 139 44.15 24.52 38.99
N ALA A 140 43.09 25.24 38.64
CA ALA A 140 42.84 26.58 39.23
C ALA A 140 42.51 26.50 40.72
N ASP A 141 41.81 25.45 41.18
CA ASP A 141 41.56 25.22 42.59
C ASP A 141 42.84 24.94 43.38
N ALA A 142 43.71 24.05 42.86
CA ALA A 142 45.01 23.77 43.47
C ALA A 142 45.90 25.00 43.51
N ASN A 143 45.86 25.85 42.47
CA ASN A 143 46.63 27.15 42.47
C ASN A 143 46.07 28.13 43.49
N LEU A 144 44.76 28.26 43.64
CA LEU A 144 44.08 29.08 44.64
C LEU A 144 44.47 28.66 46.06
N GLN A 145 44.41 27.36 46.34
CA GLN A 145 44.78 26.79 47.65
C GLN A 145 46.25 27.13 47.98
N ARG A 146 47.17 26.96 47.02
CA ARG A 146 48.57 27.28 47.17
C ARG A 146 48.78 28.78 47.40
N ALA A 147 48.12 29.60 46.58
CA ALA A 147 48.18 31.05 46.71
C ALA A 147 47.66 31.54 48.07
N GLY A 148 46.58 30.95 48.59
CA GLY A 148 46.03 31.20 49.90
C GLY A 148 47.01 30.89 51.01
N THR A 149 47.68 29.74 50.99
CA THR A 149 48.71 29.34 51.97
C THR A 149 49.90 30.25 51.95
N LEU A 150 50.43 30.66 50.78
CA LEU A 150 51.55 31.54 50.62
C LEU A 150 51.20 32.96 51.06
N TYR A 151 49.99 33.44 50.82
CA TYR A 151 49.53 34.76 51.31
C TYR A 151 49.41 34.78 52.82
N GLN A 152 48.94 33.77 53.49
CA GLN A 152 48.88 33.63 54.92
C GLN A 152 50.26 33.59 55.53
N ALA A 153 51.25 33.01 54.84
CA ALA A 153 52.62 33.01 55.24
C ALA A 153 53.38 34.38 54.98
N GLY A 154 52.69 35.39 54.43
CA GLY A 154 53.27 36.70 54.09
C GLY A 154 54.19 36.68 52.86
N ILE A 155 54.21 35.58 52.07
CA ILE A 155 55.12 35.41 50.92
C ILE A 155 54.54 35.99 49.65
N LEU A 156 53.18 35.93 49.51
CA LEU A 156 52.46 36.33 48.29
C LEU A 156 51.75 37.69 48.51
N SER A 157 51.66 38.49 47.46
CA SER A 157 50.95 39.77 47.50
C SER A 157 49.42 39.56 47.41
N LYS A 158 48.63 40.51 47.96
CA LYS A 158 47.15 40.49 47.84
C LYS A 158 46.68 40.50 46.40
N ARG A 159 47.41 41.15 45.48
CA ARG A 159 47.14 41.24 44.07
C ARG A 159 47.22 39.85 43.41
N GLU A 160 48.21 39.05 43.74
CA GLU A 160 48.43 37.72 43.23
C GLU A 160 47.38 36.74 43.75
N LEU A 161 46.97 36.85 45.01
CA LEU A 161 45.84 36.09 45.54
C LEU A 161 44.51 36.39 44.79
N GLN A 162 44.25 37.72 44.56
CA GLN A 162 43.09 38.14 43.80
C GLN A 162 43.08 37.62 42.32
N LEU A 163 44.26 37.52 41.70
CA LEU A 163 44.41 36.91 40.39
C LEU A 163 44.04 35.42 40.43
N ALA A 164 44.53 34.62 41.37
CA ALA A 164 44.25 33.24 41.56
C ALA A 164 42.73 32.99 41.86
N GLU A 165 42.11 33.87 42.68
CA GLU A 165 40.67 33.87 42.92
C GLU A 165 39.84 34.12 41.62
N GLY A 166 40.33 35.04 40.78
CA GLY A 166 39.75 35.40 39.52
C GLY A 166 39.80 34.22 38.53
N GLU A 167 40.95 33.55 38.42
CA GLU A 167 41.15 32.37 37.58
C GLU A 167 40.28 31.20 38.04
N HIS A 168 40.24 30.93 39.34
CA HIS A 168 39.38 29.89 39.92
C HIS A 168 37.90 30.15 39.62
N ARG A 169 37.40 31.39 39.81
CA ARG A 169 36.01 31.75 39.50
C ARG A 169 35.68 31.53 38.02
N ARG A 170 36.61 31.91 37.13
CA ARG A 170 36.46 31.71 35.68
C ARG A 170 36.42 30.22 35.33
N ALA A 171 37.40 29.44 35.82
CA ALA A 171 37.45 28.00 35.55
C ALA A 171 36.23 27.26 36.13
N LYS A 172 35.75 27.66 37.32
CA LYS A 172 34.53 27.14 37.94
C LYS A 172 33.28 27.42 37.09
N ALA A 173 33.16 28.65 36.58
CA ALA A 173 32.03 29.01 35.71
C ALA A 173 32.05 28.21 34.40
N GLU A 174 33.24 27.99 33.80
CA GLU A 174 33.37 27.18 32.59
C GLU A 174 33.09 25.69 32.86
N PHE A 175 33.55 25.16 33.97
CA PHE A 175 33.24 23.79 34.41
C PHE A 175 31.71 23.57 34.60
N MET A 176 31.03 24.52 35.26
CA MET A 176 29.59 24.47 35.43
C MET A 176 28.85 24.59 34.08
N ARG A 177 29.38 25.37 33.14
CA ARG A 177 28.84 25.51 31.80
C ARG A 177 29.04 24.25 30.96
N ALA A 178 30.19 23.59 31.11
CA ALA A 178 30.52 22.36 30.40
C ALA A 178 29.73 21.13 30.91
N GLN A 179 29.11 21.23 32.09
CA GLN A 179 28.27 20.15 32.63
C GLN A 179 27.03 20.00 31.76
N PRO A 180 26.82 18.83 31.12
CA PRO A 180 25.68 18.62 30.24
C PRO A 180 24.37 18.72 31.01
N ALA A 181 23.48 19.62 30.57
CA ALA A 181 22.17 19.81 31.19
C ALA A 181 21.33 18.51 31.08
N GLY A 182 20.85 18.01 32.19
CA GLY A 182 20.01 16.82 32.24
C GLY A 182 20.73 15.47 32.02
N ALA A 183 22.07 15.49 31.93
CA ALA A 183 22.87 14.27 31.88
C ALA A 183 23.40 13.92 33.29
N GLU A 184 23.22 12.66 33.66
CA GLU A 184 23.78 12.18 34.94
C GLU A 184 25.18 11.57 34.70
N PRO A 185 26.13 11.81 35.59
CA PRO A 185 27.43 11.14 35.54
C PRO A 185 27.25 9.62 35.59
N SER A 186 28.07 8.89 34.83
CA SER A 186 28.08 7.44 34.90
C SER A 186 28.68 6.97 36.22
N PRO A 187 27.97 6.11 36.99
CA PRO A 187 28.51 5.60 38.24
C PRO A 187 29.66 4.59 38.03
N SER A 188 29.85 4.12 36.80
CA SER A 188 30.82 3.08 36.48
C SER A 188 32.23 3.59 36.25
N THR A 189 32.42 4.91 36.07
CA THR A 189 33.72 5.48 35.71
C THR A 189 33.82 6.87 36.33
N ALA A 190 34.87 7.10 37.13
CA ALA A 190 35.18 8.46 37.60
C ALA A 190 35.54 9.33 36.40
N GLY A 191 34.87 10.48 36.23
CA GLY A 191 35.20 11.46 35.23
C GLY A 191 34.11 11.85 34.25
N ALA A 192 34.49 12.20 33.06
CA ALA A 192 33.67 12.85 32.03
C ALA A 192 32.65 11.97 31.29
N ASN A 193 32.27 10.84 31.85
CA ASN A 193 31.29 9.94 31.25
C ASN A 193 29.86 10.25 31.73
N PHE A 194 28.95 10.42 30.80
CA PHE A 194 27.56 10.75 31.03
C PHE A 194 26.61 9.69 30.41
N LEU A 195 25.49 9.49 31.06
CA LEU A 195 24.46 8.59 30.59
C LEU A 195 23.43 9.34 29.73
N LEU A 196 23.31 8.92 28.46
CA LEU A 196 22.19 9.35 27.60
C LEU A 196 20.98 8.49 27.94
N ARG A 197 19.86 9.11 28.36
CA ARG A 197 18.65 8.42 28.83
C ARG A 197 17.51 8.55 27.85
N SER A 198 16.59 7.56 27.91
CA SER A 198 15.34 7.63 27.15
C SER A 198 14.38 8.63 27.79
N PRO A 199 13.82 9.58 27.06
CA PRO A 199 12.80 10.49 27.59
C PRO A 199 11.43 9.84 27.74
N ILE A 200 11.17 8.72 27.03
CA ILE A 200 9.88 8.01 27.02
C ILE A 200 10.08 6.51 27.25
N SER A 201 9.02 5.85 27.68
CA SER A 201 8.95 4.38 27.67
C SER A 201 8.54 3.87 26.29
N GLY A 202 9.19 2.82 25.78
CA GLY A 202 8.90 2.30 24.46
C GLY A 202 9.83 1.15 24.05
N VAL A 203 10.02 1.01 22.74
CA VAL A 203 10.96 0.07 22.13
C VAL A 203 11.98 0.86 21.32
N VAL A 204 13.23 0.47 21.37
CA VAL A 204 14.29 1.03 20.53
C VAL A 204 14.07 0.54 19.08
N ALA A 205 13.52 1.42 18.24
CA ALA A 205 13.25 1.10 16.84
C ALA A 205 14.51 1.21 15.98
N GLU A 206 15.36 2.23 16.29
CA GLU A 206 16.60 2.47 15.55
C GLU A 206 17.72 2.85 16.52
N MET A 207 18.94 2.48 16.17
CA MET A 207 20.16 2.83 16.88
C MET A 207 21.25 3.16 15.87
N SER A 208 21.75 4.39 15.90
CA SER A 208 22.77 4.91 14.97
C SER A 208 24.04 5.30 15.69
N ILE A 209 24.50 4.46 16.62
CA ILE A 209 25.75 4.69 17.36
C ILE A 209 26.67 3.49 17.30
N ASN A 210 27.97 3.77 17.28
CA ASN A 210 29.02 2.78 17.40
C ASN A 210 30.01 3.17 18.51
N PRO A 211 30.57 2.23 19.26
CA PRO A 211 31.63 2.51 20.22
C PRO A 211 32.80 3.22 19.55
N GLY A 212 33.29 4.29 20.18
CA GLY A 212 34.38 5.12 19.65
C GLY A 212 33.95 6.24 18.68
N GLN A 213 32.66 6.26 18.27
CA GLN A 213 32.13 7.30 17.37
C GLN A 213 32.12 8.66 18.07
N GLU A 214 32.58 9.69 17.37
CA GLU A 214 32.45 11.10 17.81
C GLU A 214 31.06 11.63 17.50
N ILE A 215 30.48 12.30 18.48
CA ILE A 215 29.19 12.97 18.40
C ILE A 215 29.42 14.48 18.55
N ARG A 216 28.79 15.24 17.66
CA ARG A 216 28.76 16.70 17.71
C ARG A 216 27.32 17.16 17.82
N ALA A 217 27.01 17.87 18.89
CA ALA A 217 25.66 18.34 19.17
C ALA A 217 25.17 19.42 18.17
N ASP A 218 26.10 20.17 17.58
CA ASP A 218 25.86 21.24 16.62
C ASP A 218 25.67 20.75 15.17
N GLN A 219 25.90 19.47 14.92
CA GLN A 219 25.80 18.91 13.57
C GLN A 219 24.35 18.45 13.30
N GLU A 220 23.51 19.33 12.72
CA GLU A 220 22.12 19.04 12.36
C GLU A 220 21.96 17.85 11.39
N SER A 221 22.97 17.63 10.55
CA SER A 221 23.01 16.51 9.59
C SER A 221 23.24 15.13 10.24
N ALA A 222 23.70 15.08 11.48
CA ALA A 222 23.77 13.84 12.24
C ALA A 222 22.35 13.48 12.71
N GLY A 223 21.77 12.43 12.13
CA GLY A 223 20.47 11.89 12.54
C GLY A 223 20.37 11.59 14.04
N PRO A 224 19.20 11.17 14.53
CA PRO A 224 19.05 10.77 15.93
C PRO A 224 19.95 9.57 16.26
N LEU A 225 20.47 9.55 17.48
CA LEU A 225 21.29 8.42 17.97
C LEU A 225 20.42 7.19 18.27
N PHE A 226 19.22 7.44 18.79
CA PHE A 226 18.20 6.42 19.03
C PHE A 226 16.83 6.94 18.59
N LEU A 227 16.02 6.02 18.08
CA LEU A 227 14.59 6.20 17.89
C LEU A 227 13.87 5.29 18.88
N VAL A 228 13.20 5.88 19.86
CA VAL A 228 12.39 5.15 20.84
C VAL A 228 10.94 5.44 20.55
N THR A 229 10.12 4.40 20.40
CA THR A 229 8.71 4.53 20.02
C THR A 229 7.83 3.48 20.71
N ASP A 230 6.52 3.76 20.80
CA ASP A 230 5.52 2.77 21.16
C ASP A 230 4.96 2.10 19.90
N PRO A 231 5.35 0.85 19.60
CA PRO A 231 4.91 0.15 18.40
C PRO A 231 3.45 -0.34 18.46
N ALA A 232 2.74 -0.15 19.57
CA ALA A 232 1.35 -0.54 19.71
C ALA A 232 0.38 0.37 18.96
N LEU A 233 0.83 1.58 18.59
CA LEU A 233 0.09 2.55 17.80
C LEU A 233 0.97 3.05 16.66
N LEU A 234 0.42 3.02 15.45
CA LEU A 234 1.08 3.56 14.26
C LEU A 234 0.20 4.64 13.64
N TRP A 235 0.83 5.61 13.00
CA TRP A 235 0.13 6.47 12.07
C TRP A 235 0.20 5.89 10.66
N ILE A 236 -0.80 6.22 9.87
CA ILE A 236 -0.81 5.91 8.46
C ILE A 236 -0.96 7.19 7.66
N TRP A 237 -0.08 7.38 6.70
CA TRP A 237 -0.20 8.40 5.67
C TRP A 237 -0.81 7.77 4.43
N ILE A 238 -1.88 8.36 3.94
CA ILE A 238 -2.60 7.92 2.73
C ILE A 238 -2.52 9.08 1.74
N ASP A 239 -1.95 8.82 0.58
CA ASP A 239 -1.82 9.82 -0.46
C ASP A 239 -2.95 9.64 -1.48
N LEU A 240 -3.76 10.68 -1.68
CA LEU A 240 -4.90 10.71 -2.60
C LEU A 240 -4.71 11.75 -3.68
N GLY A 241 -5.07 11.40 -4.91
CA GLY A 241 -5.06 12.33 -6.02
C GLY A 241 -6.13 13.41 -5.90
N GLU A 242 -5.93 14.52 -6.59
CA GLU A 242 -6.89 15.65 -6.62
C GLU A 242 -8.29 15.22 -7.06
N LEU A 243 -8.39 14.26 -7.98
CA LEU A 243 -9.66 13.74 -8.48
C LEU A 243 -10.44 12.94 -7.41
N ASP A 244 -9.74 12.39 -6.43
CA ASP A 244 -10.34 11.59 -5.36
C ASP A 244 -10.96 12.46 -4.26
N LEU A 245 -10.65 13.75 -4.23
CA LEU A 245 -11.15 14.67 -3.21
C LEU A 245 -12.69 14.74 -3.17
N GLN A 246 -13.33 14.70 -4.34
CA GLN A 246 -14.79 14.69 -4.44
C GLN A 246 -15.40 13.44 -3.78
N GLN A 247 -14.66 12.35 -3.73
CA GLN A 247 -15.10 11.10 -3.13
C GLN A 247 -15.10 11.17 -1.60
N LEU A 248 -14.29 12.08 -1.05
CA LEU A 248 -14.11 12.23 0.40
C LEU A 248 -15.05 13.27 1.02
N GLN A 249 -15.66 14.14 0.22
CA GLN A 249 -16.55 15.19 0.72
C GLN A 249 -17.68 14.70 1.64
N PRO A 250 -18.29 13.51 1.42
CA PRO A 250 -19.35 13.03 2.31
C PRO A 250 -18.86 12.51 3.67
N PHE A 251 -17.55 12.27 3.84
CA PHE A 251 -17.02 11.71 5.08
C PHE A 251 -16.86 12.75 6.17
N ARG A 252 -17.38 12.42 7.36
CA ARG A 252 -17.09 13.15 8.59
C ARG A 252 -16.00 12.43 9.35
N LEU A 253 -15.02 13.19 9.82
CA LEU A 253 -13.94 12.65 10.65
C LEU A 253 -14.41 12.40 12.10
N PRO A 254 -13.93 11.36 12.77
CA PRO A 254 -13.13 10.27 12.21
C PRO A 254 -13.98 9.24 11.47
N PHE A 255 -13.39 8.50 10.50
CA PHE A 255 -14.06 7.38 9.85
C PHE A 255 -13.15 6.15 9.75
N ALA A 256 -13.77 4.97 9.83
CA ALA A 256 -13.06 3.70 9.82
C ALA A 256 -12.56 3.34 8.41
N VAL A 257 -11.40 2.69 8.37
CA VAL A 257 -10.77 2.19 7.15
C VAL A 257 -10.22 0.79 7.36
N THR A 258 -10.11 0.03 6.28
CA THR A 258 -9.47 -1.29 6.29
C THR A 258 -8.09 -1.18 5.66
N ILE A 259 -7.09 -1.71 6.35
CA ILE A 259 -5.70 -1.67 5.92
C ILE A 259 -5.27 -3.08 5.56
N SER A 260 -4.76 -3.26 4.38
CA SER A 260 -4.21 -4.52 3.89
C SER A 260 -2.73 -4.36 3.53
N SER A 261 -1.94 -5.41 3.74
CA SER A 261 -0.53 -5.43 3.42
C SER A 261 -0.19 -6.68 2.61
N ILE A 262 0.74 -6.56 1.67
CA ILE A 262 1.26 -7.70 0.90
C ILE A 262 1.87 -8.77 1.83
N ALA A 263 2.45 -8.33 2.96
CA ALA A 263 3.02 -9.25 3.95
C ALA A 263 1.95 -10.09 4.69
N PHE A 264 0.69 -9.61 4.75
CA PHE A 264 -0.42 -10.25 5.45
C PHE A 264 -1.66 -10.32 4.56
N ARG A 265 -1.55 -11.07 3.45
CA ARG A 265 -2.54 -11.09 2.35
C ARG A 265 -3.98 -11.41 2.76
N ASN A 266 -4.17 -12.18 3.83
CA ASN A 266 -5.48 -12.64 4.29
C ASN A 266 -5.94 -11.95 5.58
N GLN A 267 -5.25 -10.90 6.01
CA GLN A 267 -5.56 -10.19 7.24
C GLN A 267 -5.76 -8.71 6.97
N GLY A 268 -6.95 -8.21 7.28
CA GLY A 268 -7.25 -6.79 7.30
C GLY A 268 -7.04 -6.21 8.70
N PHE A 269 -6.40 -5.05 8.77
CA PHE A 269 -6.22 -4.31 10.01
C PHE A 269 -7.18 -3.12 10.02
N ARG A 270 -7.80 -2.87 11.16
CA ARG A 270 -8.68 -1.72 11.32
C ARG A 270 -7.88 -0.48 11.66
N GLY A 271 -8.19 0.61 10.97
CA GLY A 271 -7.68 1.94 11.26
C GLY A 271 -8.79 2.98 11.18
N GLU A 272 -8.46 4.19 11.56
CA GLU A 272 -9.34 5.34 11.48
C GLU A 272 -8.60 6.51 10.83
N VAL A 273 -9.21 7.18 9.88
CA VAL A 273 -8.73 8.46 9.37
C VAL A 273 -9.21 9.54 10.32
N VAL A 274 -8.28 10.33 10.83
CA VAL A 274 -8.53 11.33 11.86
C VAL A 274 -8.32 12.76 11.37
N GLN A 275 -7.61 12.94 10.26
CA GLN A 275 -7.28 14.28 9.76
C GLN A 275 -7.08 14.27 8.24
N PHE A 276 -7.56 15.33 7.59
CA PHE A 276 -7.21 15.69 6.22
C PHE A 276 -6.08 16.75 6.24
N SER A 277 -5.16 16.66 5.28
CA SER A 277 -4.25 17.77 5.01
C SER A 277 -5.01 18.89 4.33
N GLU A 278 -4.78 20.12 4.75
CA GLU A 278 -5.35 21.30 4.09
C GLU A 278 -4.52 21.76 2.89
N SER A 279 -3.36 21.19 2.67
CA SER A 279 -2.47 21.53 1.57
C SER A 279 -2.23 20.33 0.64
N LEU A 280 -2.20 20.65 -0.65
CA LEU A 280 -1.78 19.72 -1.71
C LEU A 280 -0.25 19.73 -1.80
N ASP A 281 0.36 18.55 -1.89
CA ASP A 281 1.78 18.46 -2.26
C ASP A 281 1.93 18.86 -3.74
N PRO A 282 2.65 19.95 -4.06
CA PRO A 282 2.74 20.46 -5.42
C PRO A 282 3.53 19.53 -6.35
N THR A 283 4.39 18.67 -5.79
CA THR A 283 5.25 17.76 -6.55
C THR A 283 4.48 16.53 -7.01
N THR A 284 3.72 15.93 -6.10
CA THR A 284 2.96 14.69 -6.36
C THR A 284 1.51 14.97 -6.76
N ARG A 285 1.00 16.19 -6.53
CA ARG A 285 -0.41 16.58 -6.68
C ARG A 285 -1.35 15.67 -5.89
N THR A 286 -0.94 15.34 -4.68
CA THR A 286 -1.72 14.50 -3.77
C THR A 286 -2.06 15.24 -2.49
N PHE A 287 -3.22 14.94 -1.94
CA PHE A 287 -3.60 15.26 -0.57
C PHE A 287 -3.18 14.14 0.35
N ARG A 288 -2.75 14.49 1.54
CA ARG A 288 -2.37 13.50 2.53
C ARG A 288 -3.43 13.38 3.62
N LEU A 289 -3.90 12.16 3.85
CA LEU A 289 -4.72 11.84 5.01
C LEU A 289 -3.85 11.24 6.10
N ARG A 290 -4.14 11.60 7.33
CA ARG A 290 -3.57 10.95 8.51
C ARG A 290 -4.59 10.05 9.15
N GLY A 291 -4.24 8.79 9.27
CA GLY A 291 -4.99 7.80 10.04
C GLY A 291 -4.18 7.28 11.21
N VAL A 292 -4.87 6.55 12.09
CA VAL A 292 -4.33 5.87 13.27
C VAL A 292 -4.67 4.39 13.19
N VAL A 293 -3.70 3.55 13.50
CA VAL A 293 -3.80 2.09 13.43
C VAL A 293 -3.39 1.49 14.76
N GLN A 294 -4.28 0.72 15.36
CA GLN A 294 -3.97 -0.08 16.55
C GLN A 294 -3.17 -1.33 16.14
N ASN A 295 -2.04 -1.54 16.77
CA ASN A 295 -1.12 -2.66 16.48
C ASN A 295 -0.76 -3.45 17.75
N PRO A 296 -1.73 -4.03 18.46
CA PRO A 296 -1.49 -4.70 19.75
C PRO A 296 -0.57 -5.92 19.60
N THR A 297 -0.65 -6.60 18.46
CA THR A 297 0.17 -7.77 18.14
C THR A 297 1.57 -7.40 17.63
N ARG A 298 1.83 -6.12 17.36
CA ARG A 298 3.10 -5.58 16.82
C ARG A 298 3.53 -6.23 15.50
N GLN A 299 2.59 -6.75 14.73
CA GLN A 299 2.83 -7.33 13.40
C GLN A 299 3.18 -6.25 12.38
N LEU A 300 2.46 -5.13 12.42
CA LEU A 300 2.76 -3.98 11.58
C LEU A 300 4.03 -3.28 12.07
N LYS A 301 4.82 -2.79 11.12
CA LYS A 301 6.05 -2.06 11.39
C LYS A 301 5.98 -0.65 10.78
N GLY A 302 6.70 0.28 11.37
CA GLY A 302 6.93 1.57 10.72
C GLY A 302 7.58 1.38 9.35
N GLU A 303 7.33 2.31 8.46
CA GLU A 303 7.81 2.36 7.08
C GLU A 303 7.26 1.26 6.15
N MET A 304 6.29 0.43 6.60
CA MET A 304 5.62 -0.53 5.73
C MET A 304 4.65 0.17 4.76
N TYR A 305 4.71 -0.24 3.49
CA TYR A 305 3.70 0.12 2.50
C TYR A 305 2.46 -0.77 2.64
N VAL A 306 1.31 -0.16 2.57
CA VAL A 306 0.01 -0.79 2.75
C VAL A 306 -1.00 -0.25 1.74
N THR A 307 -2.07 -1.00 1.52
CA THR A 307 -3.24 -0.51 0.79
C THR A 307 -4.34 -0.22 1.79
N VAL A 308 -4.89 0.98 1.73
CA VAL A 308 -5.99 1.43 2.58
C VAL A 308 -7.26 1.42 1.77
N SER A 309 -8.20 0.60 2.16
CA SER A 309 -9.53 0.55 1.56
C SER A 309 -10.42 1.59 2.24
N LEU A 310 -10.84 2.57 1.47
CA LEU A 310 -11.82 3.57 1.88
C LEU A 310 -13.21 3.11 1.44
N PRO A 311 -14.24 3.28 2.27
CA PRO A 311 -15.62 3.05 1.82
C PRO A 311 -15.96 4.00 0.67
N ALA A 312 -16.80 3.58 -0.25
CA ALA A 312 -17.08 4.34 -1.49
C ALA A 312 -17.81 5.68 -1.27
N GLY A 313 -18.06 6.08 -0.06
CA GLY A 313 -18.64 7.40 0.29
C GLY A 313 -20.10 7.58 -0.09
N ILE A 314 -20.80 6.51 -0.46
CA ILE A 314 -22.16 6.55 -1.02
C ILE A 314 -23.21 6.49 0.09
N GLU A 315 -22.82 6.04 1.29
CA GLU A 315 -23.74 5.94 2.44
C GLU A 315 -24.34 7.28 2.89
N ALA A 316 -23.64 8.39 2.63
CA ALA A 316 -24.12 9.72 2.99
C ALA A 316 -25.24 10.25 2.08
N CYS A 317 -25.48 9.65 0.91
CA CYS A 317 -26.46 10.09 -0.07
C CYS A 317 -27.72 9.20 -0.18
N GLY A 318 -27.98 8.34 0.81
CA GLY A 318 -29.07 7.36 0.76
C GLY A 318 -28.63 6.13 -0.03
N ALA A 319 -28.02 5.17 0.66
CA ALA A 319 -27.46 3.94 0.10
C ALA A 319 -28.47 3.11 -0.73
N ASP A 320 -29.75 3.27 -0.46
CA ASP A 320 -30.84 2.55 -1.12
C ASP A 320 -31.07 2.93 -2.59
N GLN A 321 -30.40 3.96 -3.10
CA GLN A 321 -30.58 4.43 -4.48
C GLN A 321 -29.39 4.17 -5.40
N PHE A 322 -28.27 3.69 -4.88
CA PHE A 322 -27.07 3.46 -5.65
C PHE A 322 -26.67 1.98 -5.62
N PHE A 323 -26.31 1.50 -6.78
CA PHE A 323 -25.92 0.11 -6.97
C PHE A 323 -24.59 0.03 -7.69
N ALA A 324 -23.81 -1.00 -7.37
CA ALA A 324 -22.54 -1.29 -8.01
C ALA A 324 -22.70 -2.48 -8.95
N ILE A 325 -22.42 -2.25 -10.22
CA ILE A 325 -22.45 -3.29 -11.25
C ILE A 325 -21.08 -3.34 -11.96
N PRO A 326 -20.67 -4.46 -12.55
CA PRO A 326 -19.47 -4.51 -13.36
C PRO A 326 -19.52 -3.48 -14.50
N ALA A 327 -18.41 -2.77 -14.73
CA ALA A 327 -18.38 -1.72 -15.75
C ALA A 327 -18.65 -2.24 -17.17
N ASN A 328 -18.29 -3.50 -17.46
CA ASN A 328 -18.59 -4.17 -18.72
C ASN A 328 -20.08 -4.48 -18.93
N ALA A 329 -20.92 -4.39 -17.90
CA ALA A 329 -22.38 -4.50 -18.03
C ALA A 329 -23.00 -3.24 -18.67
N VAL A 330 -22.33 -2.11 -18.59
CA VAL A 330 -22.81 -0.82 -19.09
C VAL A 330 -22.46 -0.66 -20.56
N PHE A 331 -23.43 -0.29 -21.38
CA PHE A 331 -23.19 0.02 -22.79
C PHE A 331 -23.89 1.33 -23.19
N LEU A 332 -23.37 1.96 -24.22
CA LEU A 332 -23.81 3.27 -24.70
C LEU A 332 -24.70 3.10 -25.94
N VAL A 333 -25.82 3.81 -25.99
CA VAL A 333 -26.68 3.93 -27.17
C VAL A 333 -26.99 5.41 -27.37
N GLY A 334 -26.37 6.03 -28.38
CA GLY A 334 -26.37 7.49 -28.51
C GLY A 334 -25.66 8.15 -27.33
N GLU A 335 -26.32 9.04 -26.64
CA GLU A 335 -25.78 9.73 -25.46
C GLU A 335 -26.20 9.08 -24.13
N LYS A 336 -27.02 8.05 -24.18
CA LYS A 336 -27.57 7.39 -22.99
C LYS A 336 -26.89 6.08 -22.69
N ARG A 337 -26.78 5.77 -21.39
CA ARG A 337 -26.21 4.53 -20.88
C ARG A 337 -27.31 3.56 -20.48
N TYR A 338 -27.10 2.29 -20.85
CA TYR A 338 -28.04 1.21 -20.63
C TYR A 338 -27.40 -0.02 -20.05
N VAL A 339 -28.21 -0.85 -19.42
CA VAL A 339 -27.89 -2.22 -19.02
C VAL A 339 -28.99 -3.17 -19.49
N PHE A 340 -28.68 -4.46 -19.62
CA PHE A 340 -29.69 -5.49 -19.74
C PHE A 340 -29.95 -6.14 -18.39
N ILE A 341 -31.22 -6.18 -17.99
CA ILE A 341 -31.67 -6.80 -16.75
C ILE A 341 -32.30 -8.16 -17.12
N GLN A 342 -31.96 -9.17 -16.37
CA GLN A 342 -32.55 -10.48 -16.45
C GLN A 342 -33.86 -10.49 -15.66
N ASN A 343 -35.00 -10.57 -16.37
CA ASN A 343 -36.34 -10.69 -15.77
C ASN A 343 -36.70 -12.14 -15.48
N SER A 344 -36.26 -13.08 -16.36
CA SER A 344 -36.40 -14.52 -16.19
C SER A 344 -35.21 -15.24 -16.85
N GLU A 345 -35.15 -16.58 -16.80
CA GLU A 345 -34.07 -17.34 -17.44
C GLU A 345 -33.95 -17.09 -18.96
N THR A 346 -35.06 -16.70 -19.59
CA THR A 346 -35.15 -16.50 -21.05
C THR A 346 -35.50 -15.08 -21.45
N SER A 347 -35.82 -14.18 -20.48
CA SER A 347 -36.29 -12.82 -20.78
C SER A 347 -35.35 -11.77 -20.20
N PHE A 348 -34.95 -10.80 -21.03
CA PHE A 348 -34.04 -9.74 -20.70
C PHE A 348 -34.62 -8.39 -21.17
N SER A 349 -34.58 -7.38 -20.34
CA SER A 349 -35.03 -6.02 -20.66
C SER A 349 -33.90 -5.03 -20.63
N ARG A 350 -33.91 -4.11 -21.61
CA ARG A 350 -32.98 -2.99 -21.64
C ARG A 350 -33.50 -1.85 -20.75
N GLN A 351 -32.71 -1.41 -19.79
CA GLN A 351 -33.04 -0.34 -18.88
C GLN A 351 -32.02 0.80 -18.97
N GLU A 352 -32.52 2.05 -19.03
CA GLU A 352 -31.69 3.25 -18.96
C GLU A 352 -31.18 3.44 -17.52
N ILE A 353 -29.89 3.74 -17.38
CA ILE A 353 -29.25 3.96 -16.10
C ILE A 353 -28.47 5.28 -16.12
N ARG A 354 -28.26 5.85 -14.95
CA ARG A 354 -27.34 6.97 -14.76
C ARG A 354 -26.10 6.46 -14.05
N VAL A 355 -24.96 6.49 -14.75
CA VAL A 355 -23.66 6.17 -14.14
C VAL A 355 -23.17 7.44 -13.44
N THR A 356 -23.00 7.35 -12.13
CA THR A 356 -22.49 8.44 -11.31
C THR A 356 -20.98 8.42 -11.27
N ARG A 357 -20.39 7.21 -11.23
CA ARG A 357 -18.95 7.01 -11.04
C ARG A 357 -18.55 5.60 -11.48
N GLU A 358 -17.28 5.45 -11.84
CA GLU A 358 -16.66 4.15 -12.07
C GLU A 358 -15.47 4.00 -11.11
N ILE A 359 -15.44 2.90 -10.35
CA ILE A 359 -14.45 2.62 -9.32
C ILE A 359 -14.03 1.16 -9.42
N ALA A 360 -12.73 0.89 -9.52
CA ALA A 360 -12.16 -0.45 -9.50
C ALA A 360 -12.84 -1.43 -10.49
N GLY A 361 -13.22 -0.95 -11.70
CA GLY A 361 -13.90 -1.76 -12.73
C GLY A 361 -15.38 -2.01 -12.44
N ARG A 362 -15.96 -1.34 -11.44
CA ARG A 362 -17.40 -1.33 -11.17
C ARG A 362 -18.00 0.06 -11.43
N ALA A 363 -19.14 0.09 -12.09
CA ALA A 363 -19.92 1.31 -12.30
C ALA A 363 -20.93 1.49 -11.17
N ILE A 364 -20.90 2.65 -10.54
CA ILE A 364 -21.90 3.05 -9.55
C ILE A 364 -23.04 3.73 -10.30
N VAL A 365 -24.22 3.15 -10.20
CA VAL A 365 -25.37 3.53 -11.02
C VAL A 365 -26.61 3.80 -10.19
N ARG A 366 -27.52 4.63 -10.76
CA ARG A 366 -28.89 4.81 -10.29
C ARG A 366 -29.86 4.26 -11.32
N GLY A 367 -31.03 3.85 -10.87
CA GLY A 367 -32.12 3.39 -11.72
C GLY A 367 -32.22 1.87 -11.79
N LEU A 368 -31.60 1.15 -10.83
CA LEU A 368 -31.75 -0.27 -10.60
C LEU A 368 -32.45 -0.54 -9.28
N GLU A 369 -32.90 -1.75 -9.08
CA GLU A 369 -33.48 -2.25 -7.83
C GLU A 369 -32.60 -3.32 -7.20
N GLN A 370 -32.72 -3.48 -5.90
CA GLN A 370 -32.01 -4.52 -5.15
C GLN A 370 -32.45 -5.91 -5.64
N ASN A 371 -31.51 -6.84 -5.70
CA ASN A 371 -31.71 -8.23 -6.19
C ASN A 371 -31.93 -8.41 -7.69
N GLN A 372 -31.89 -7.35 -8.50
CA GLN A 372 -31.85 -7.51 -9.96
C GLN A 372 -30.54 -8.17 -10.40
N ARG A 373 -30.58 -8.79 -11.57
CA ARG A 373 -29.37 -9.34 -12.19
C ARG A 373 -29.11 -8.62 -13.50
N VAL A 374 -27.89 -8.13 -13.67
CA VAL A 374 -27.45 -7.44 -14.90
C VAL A 374 -26.61 -8.39 -15.76
N VAL A 375 -26.72 -8.23 -17.05
CA VAL A 375 -25.93 -8.99 -18.02
C VAL A 375 -24.54 -8.37 -18.10
N THR A 376 -23.53 -9.20 -17.85
CA THR A 376 -22.12 -8.79 -17.89
C THR A 376 -21.43 -9.21 -19.18
N ASP A 377 -21.97 -10.25 -19.86
CA ASP A 377 -21.43 -10.78 -21.10
C ASP A 377 -22.56 -11.07 -22.09
N GLY A 378 -22.37 -10.76 -23.37
CA GLY A 378 -23.39 -10.90 -24.40
C GLY A 378 -24.20 -9.62 -24.69
N ASN A 379 -23.87 -8.47 -24.09
CA ASN A 379 -24.57 -7.18 -24.29
C ASN A 379 -24.64 -6.76 -25.75
N LEU A 380 -23.53 -6.86 -26.48
CA LEU A 380 -23.45 -6.52 -27.89
C LEU A 380 -24.36 -7.38 -28.76
N TYR A 381 -24.47 -8.68 -28.46
CA TYR A 381 -25.34 -9.60 -29.17
C TYR A 381 -26.80 -9.21 -28.96
N MET A 382 -27.21 -8.94 -27.72
CA MET A 382 -28.55 -8.50 -27.40
C MET A 382 -28.89 -7.14 -28.03
N GLN A 383 -27.95 -6.21 -28.04
CA GLN A 383 -28.13 -4.92 -28.69
C GLN A 383 -28.35 -5.07 -30.19
N GLN A 384 -27.61 -5.97 -30.88
CA GLN A 384 -27.79 -6.26 -32.30
C GLN A 384 -29.19 -6.81 -32.59
N ILE A 385 -29.72 -7.69 -31.72
CA ILE A 385 -31.08 -8.20 -31.84
C ILE A 385 -32.10 -7.07 -31.80
N LEU A 386 -31.97 -6.15 -30.82
CA LEU A 386 -32.85 -4.98 -30.71
C LEU A 386 -32.80 -4.07 -31.95
N LEU A 387 -31.59 -3.79 -32.45
CA LEU A 387 -31.39 -2.96 -33.62
C LEU A 387 -32.00 -3.58 -34.88
N ARG A 388 -31.80 -4.89 -35.07
CA ARG A 388 -32.43 -5.61 -36.22
C ARG A 388 -33.95 -5.60 -36.14
N ALA A 389 -34.51 -5.81 -34.94
CA ALA A 389 -35.95 -5.75 -34.75
C ALA A 389 -36.54 -4.35 -34.98
N ALA A 390 -35.80 -3.30 -34.62
CA ALA A 390 -36.19 -1.91 -34.86
C ALA A 390 -36.15 -1.58 -36.37
N ALA A 391 -35.11 -2.01 -37.09
CA ALA A 391 -35.02 -1.81 -38.55
C ALA A 391 -36.17 -2.53 -39.29
N SER A 392 -36.50 -3.78 -38.92
CA SER A 392 -37.60 -4.54 -39.55
C SER A 392 -38.99 -3.89 -39.30
N ARG A 393 -39.15 -3.08 -38.25
CA ARG A 393 -40.40 -2.35 -37.99
C ARG A 393 -40.52 -1.08 -38.83
N GLN A 394 -39.41 -0.43 -39.20
CA GLN A 394 -39.40 0.75 -40.04
C GLN A 394 -39.74 0.41 -41.51
N ASP A 395 -39.35 -0.78 -42.00
CA ASP A 395 -39.65 -1.24 -43.37
C ASP A 395 -41.12 -1.66 -43.56
N VAL A 396 -41.89 -1.82 -42.51
CA VAL A 396 -43.31 -2.29 -42.55
C VAL A 396 -44.31 -1.12 -42.52
N THR A 397 -43.86 0.16 -42.39
CA THR A 397 -44.81 1.28 -42.48
C THR A 397 -44.96 1.72 -43.95
N PRO A 398 -46.05 1.33 -44.66
CA PRO A 398 -46.27 1.79 -46.03
C PRO A 398 -46.62 3.27 -45.98
N ALA A 399 -45.95 4.03 -46.86
CA ALA A 399 -46.29 5.40 -47.17
C ALA A 399 -47.82 5.46 -47.51
N GLN A 400 -48.63 5.93 -46.59
CA GLN A 400 -50.02 6.30 -46.93
C GLN A 400 -49.91 7.55 -47.81
N GLY A 401 -50.25 7.27 -49.06
CA GLY A 401 -50.20 8.17 -50.18
C GLY A 401 -51.01 9.46 -49.97
N SER A 402 -50.39 10.51 -50.32
CA SER A 402 -51.06 11.68 -50.86
C SER A 402 -51.88 11.32 -52.11
N ARG A 403 -53.15 11.45 -52.03
CA ARG A 403 -54.02 11.60 -53.19
C ARG A 403 -54.63 12.99 -53.16
N PRO A 404 -54.88 13.49 -54.37
CA PRO A 404 -54.92 14.90 -54.74
C PRO A 404 -56.11 15.68 -54.20
#